data_38abec8eb02fe0420218ff87b501a31d
#
_entry.id   38abec8eb02fe0420218ff87b501a31d
#
_cell.length_a   1.000
_cell.length_b   1.000
_cell.length_c   1.000
_cell.angle_alpha   90.00
_cell.angle_beta   90.00
_cell.angle_gamma   90.00
#
_symmetry.space_group_name_H-M   'P 1'
#
loop_
_entity.id
_entity.type
_entity.pdbx_description
1 polymer ?
#
loop_
_entity_poly.entity_id
_entity_poly.type
_entity_poly.pdbx_seq_one_letter_code
_entity_poly.pdbx_strand_id
1 'polypeptide(L)'
;QKNKKTTLLPLHENISRDLLDLNAIEYRITSTKVENTENVIFHNKLIPNDYVRIALALPYDGYDIIITIKTFRTGGTDKLLLRYLKGIQQSQPELRIVLLVLEGHHGDWDYLLPDSVDLIYLKNYCYQTYSQQLYNQILERLIVQHHIKILWNFNCRETYIFTEQCADFIRENIEVWGLIFAHWLRPNNLQEFGMAHENLPFVIQDYTKIISDNQTFINYLCN
;
A
#
# COMPACT_ATOMS: atom_id res chain seq x y z
N GLN A 1 -13.55 -14.15 35.85
CA GLN A 1 -13.10 -13.62 34.53
C GLN A 1 -14.05 -14.17 33.48
N LYS A 2 -14.96 -13.32 32.97
CA LYS A 2 -15.90 -13.69 31.91
C LYS A 2 -15.17 -13.53 30.57
N ASN A 3 -14.92 -14.65 29.88
CA ASN A 3 -14.49 -14.67 28.49
C ASN A 3 -15.52 -13.93 27.64
N LYS A 4 -15.21 -12.72 27.17
CA LYS A 4 -15.95 -12.08 26.09
C LYS A 4 -15.71 -12.93 24.84
N LYS A 5 -16.72 -13.68 24.43
CA LYS A 5 -16.80 -14.26 23.08
C LYS A 5 -16.84 -13.07 22.12
N THR A 6 -15.77 -12.83 21.41
CA THR A 6 -15.75 -11.92 20.27
C THR A 6 -16.67 -12.51 19.22
N THR A 7 -17.78 -11.85 18.96
CA THR A 7 -18.78 -12.29 17.97
C THR A 7 -18.20 -12.02 16.58
N LEU A 8 -17.83 -13.07 15.86
CA LEU A 8 -17.34 -13.03 14.47
C LEU A 8 -18.43 -12.71 13.43
N LEU A 9 -19.66 -12.51 13.85
CA LEU A 9 -20.81 -12.27 12.98
C LEU A 9 -20.71 -11.03 12.05
N PRO A 10 -20.24 -9.84 12.47
CA PRO A 10 -20.16 -8.70 11.57
C PRO A 10 -19.14 -8.89 10.45
N LEU A 11 -18.06 -9.63 10.73
CA LEU A 11 -17.01 -9.91 9.76
C LEU A 11 -17.51 -10.86 8.66
N HIS A 12 -18.37 -11.81 9.02
CA HIS A 12 -18.92 -12.78 8.07
C HIS A 12 -19.88 -12.13 7.06
N GLU A 13 -20.70 -11.18 7.48
CA GLU A 13 -21.63 -10.45 6.59
C GLU A 13 -20.87 -9.52 5.63
N ASN A 14 -19.86 -8.82 6.10
CA ASN A 14 -19.02 -7.98 5.26
C ASN A 14 -18.22 -8.80 4.24
N ILE A 15 -17.61 -9.91 4.66
CA ILE A 15 -16.90 -10.82 3.75
C ILE A 15 -17.85 -11.41 2.71
N SER A 16 -19.07 -11.76 3.08
CA SER A 16 -20.06 -12.29 2.14
C SER A 16 -20.48 -11.24 1.11
N ARG A 17 -20.63 -9.98 1.53
CA ARG A 17 -20.92 -8.86 0.62
C ARG A 17 -19.76 -8.59 -0.32
N ASP A 18 -18.54 -8.50 0.20
CA ASP A 18 -17.32 -8.27 -0.58
C ASP A 18 -17.06 -9.41 -1.59
N LEU A 19 -17.40 -10.66 -1.22
CA LEU A 19 -17.33 -11.80 -2.14
C LEU A 19 -18.42 -11.74 -3.22
N LEU A 20 -19.59 -11.18 -2.94
CA LEU A 20 -20.64 -10.92 -3.93
C LEU A 20 -20.23 -9.79 -4.89
N ASP A 21 -19.59 -8.76 -4.38
CA ASP A 21 -19.04 -7.67 -5.19
C ASP A 21 -17.88 -8.15 -6.05
N LEU A 22 -17.00 -8.99 -5.51
CA LEU A 22 -15.97 -9.68 -6.29
C LEU A 22 -16.53 -10.64 -7.35
N ASN A 23 -17.67 -11.28 -7.08
CA ASN A 23 -18.37 -12.09 -8.09
C ASN A 23 -18.89 -11.25 -9.27
N ALA A 24 -19.27 -10.02 -9.03
CA ALA A 24 -19.66 -9.09 -10.10
C ALA A 24 -18.48 -8.70 -11.01
N ILE A 25 -17.27 -8.70 -10.47
CA ILE A 25 -16.01 -8.38 -11.19
C ILE A 25 -15.44 -9.65 -11.84
N GLU A 26 -15.46 -10.77 -11.12
CA GLU A 26 -14.88 -12.04 -11.55
C GLU A 26 -15.93 -13.16 -11.49
N TYR A 27 -16.57 -13.41 -12.63
CA TYR A 27 -17.69 -14.38 -12.74
C TYR A 27 -17.33 -15.84 -12.33
N ARG A 28 -16.03 -16.16 -12.22
CA ARG A 28 -15.55 -17.47 -11.74
C ARG A 28 -15.71 -17.65 -10.23
N ILE A 29 -15.96 -16.57 -9.49
CA ILE A 29 -16.31 -16.60 -8.08
C ILE A 29 -17.82 -16.86 -8.00
N THR A 30 -18.24 -18.11 -8.05
CA THR A 30 -19.67 -18.49 -8.01
C THR A 30 -20.19 -18.52 -6.58
N SER A 31 -21.50 -18.26 -6.40
CA SER A 31 -22.19 -18.32 -5.10
C SER A 31 -22.01 -19.67 -4.39
N THR A 32 -21.96 -20.78 -5.13
CA THR A 32 -21.67 -22.12 -4.61
C THR A 32 -20.25 -22.26 -4.05
N LYS A 33 -19.28 -21.46 -4.53
CA LYS A 33 -17.94 -21.39 -3.92
C LYS A 33 -17.92 -20.50 -2.69
N VAL A 34 -18.81 -19.51 -2.60
CA VAL A 34 -18.95 -18.63 -1.42
C VAL A 34 -19.56 -19.39 -0.25
N GLU A 35 -20.55 -20.25 -0.47
CA GLU A 35 -21.17 -21.08 0.58
C GLU A 35 -20.18 -22.10 1.19
N ASN A 36 -19.15 -22.49 0.45
CA ASN A 36 -18.08 -23.39 0.90
C ASN A 36 -16.80 -22.66 1.35
N THR A 37 -16.87 -21.34 1.57
CA THR A 37 -15.68 -20.53 1.91
C THR A 37 -15.08 -20.83 3.28
N GLU A 38 -15.81 -21.44 4.19
CA GLU A 38 -15.19 -21.97 5.42
C GLU A 38 -14.01 -22.89 5.11
N ASN A 39 -14.08 -23.67 4.03
CA ASN A 39 -13.00 -24.56 3.61
C ASN A 39 -11.96 -23.86 2.69
N VAL A 40 -12.34 -22.87 1.89
CA VAL A 40 -11.43 -22.20 0.94
C VAL A 40 -10.57 -21.14 1.64
N ILE A 41 -11.13 -20.45 2.62
CA ILE A 41 -10.42 -19.45 3.42
C ILE A 41 -9.33 -20.11 4.29
N PHE A 42 -9.56 -21.34 4.76
CA PHE A 42 -8.65 -22.03 5.67
C PHE A 42 -7.56 -22.87 4.99
N HIS A 43 -7.66 -23.18 3.70
CA HIS A 43 -6.66 -24.00 3.03
C HIS A 43 -5.45 -23.22 2.49
N ASN A 44 -5.55 -21.93 2.29
CA ASN A 44 -4.42 -21.07 1.91
C ASN A 44 -3.93 -20.31 3.16
N LYS A 45 -3.18 -20.99 3.99
CA LYS A 45 -2.83 -20.61 5.38
C LYS A 45 -2.14 -19.27 5.60
N LEU A 46 -1.75 -18.53 4.58
CA LEU A 46 -0.88 -17.37 4.76
C LEU A 46 -1.57 -16.01 4.45
N ILE A 47 -2.47 -15.95 3.48
CA ILE A 47 -2.97 -14.69 2.96
C ILE A 47 -4.21 -14.15 3.70
N PRO A 48 -5.24 -14.95 4.01
CA PRO A 48 -6.46 -14.42 4.61
C PRO A 48 -6.24 -13.84 6.01
N ASN A 49 -5.40 -14.48 6.82
CA ASN A 49 -5.19 -14.07 8.21
C ASN A 49 -4.40 -12.76 8.31
N ASP A 50 -3.37 -12.58 7.51
CA ASP A 50 -2.53 -11.38 7.55
C ASP A 50 -3.30 -10.18 7.02
N TYR A 51 -4.02 -10.32 5.90
CA TYR A 51 -4.88 -9.27 5.37
C TYR A 51 -6.02 -8.91 6.35
N VAL A 52 -6.73 -9.90 6.89
CA VAL A 52 -7.81 -9.65 7.86
C VAL A 52 -7.30 -8.88 9.08
N ARG A 53 -6.13 -9.20 9.58
CA ARG A 53 -5.51 -8.46 10.70
C ARG A 53 -5.19 -7.02 10.35
N ILE A 54 -4.69 -6.76 9.13
CA ILE A 54 -4.45 -5.41 8.63
C ILE A 54 -5.77 -4.65 8.50
N ALA A 55 -6.77 -5.24 7.85
CA ALA A 55 -8.09 -4.63 7.67
C ALA A 55 -8.77 -4.30 9.01
N LEU A 56 -8.65 -5.19 10.00
CA LEU A 56 -9.19 -4.94 11.35
C LEU A 56 -8.43 -3.85 12.12
N ALA A 57 -7.21 -3.54 11.74
CA ALA A 57 -6.43 -2.46 12.34
C ALA A 57 -6.75 -1.09 11.72
N LEU A 58 -7.40 -1.07 10.56
CA LEU A 58 -7.83 0.16 9.90
C LEU A 58 -9.23 0.55 10.40
N PRO A 59 -9.40 1.72 11.05
CA PRO A 59 -10.65 2.10 11.71
C PRO A 59 -11.76 2.54 10.74
N TYR A 60 -11.45 2.75 9.46
CA TYR A 60 -12.40 3.28 8.47
C TYR A 60 -12.61 2.32 7.30
N ASP A 61 -13.82 2.33 6.76
CA ASP A 61 -14.19 1.56 5.58
C ASP A 61 -13.64 2.14 4.27
N GLY A 62 -13.21 3.41 4.27
CA GLY A 62 -12.66 4.08 3.09
C GLY A 62 -11.48 4.98 3.39
N TYR A 63 -10.54 4.99 2.45
CA TYR A 63 -9.36 5.83 2.45
C TYR A 63 -9.16 6.47 1.07
N ASP A 64 -8.62 7.68 1.03
CA ASP A 64 -8.35 8.36 -0.23
C ASP A 64 -6.98 8.00 -0.79
N ILE A 65 -5.99 7.85 0.09
CA ILE A 65 -4.58 7.66 -0.29
C ILE A 65 -3.97 6.52 0.52
N ILE A 66 -3.27 5.62 -0.16
CA ILE A 66 -2.29 4.73 0.48
C ILE A 66 -0.89 5.17 0.09
N ILE A 67 -0.05 5.43 1.08
CA ILE A 67 1.37 5.76 0.90
C ILE A 67 2.18 4.54 1.27
N THR A 68 3.08 4.13 0.39
CA THR A 68 3.97 3.00 0.64
C THR A 68 5.40 3.49 0.80
N ILE A 69 6.05 3.07 1.88
CA ILE A 69 7.43 3.39 2.18
C ILE A 69 8.14 2.18 2.76
N LYS A 70 9.42 2.01 2.46
CA LYS A 70 10.17 0.85 2.95
C LYS A 70 10.34 0.87 4.46
N THR A 71 10.81 1.98 5.01
CA THR A 71 11.01 2.19 6.45
C THR A 71 10.52 3.58 6.82
N PHE A 72 10.07 3.76 8.06
CA PHE A 72 9.72 5.06 8.61
C PHE A 72 10.55 5.30 9.88
N ARG A 73 11.61 6.09 9.75
CA ARG A 73 12.60 6.34 10.80
C ARG A 73 13.05 7.80 10.77
N THR A 74 14.17 8.10 11.45
CA THR A 74 14.78 9.42 11.46
C THR A 74 15.67 9.65 10.22
N GLY A 75 15.05 10.01 9.10
CA GLY A 75 15.77 10.23 7.84
C GLY A 75 15.28 11.44 7.04
N GLY A 76 15.98 11.78 5.98
CA GLY A 76 15.61 12.89 5.09
C GLY A 76 14.29 12.63 4.36
N THR A 77 14.12 11.42 3.85
CA THR A 77 12.89 10.95 3.19
C THR A 77 11.69 11.00 4.13
N ASP A 78 11.87 10.52 5.36
CA ASP A 78 10.81 10.48 6.37
C ASP A 78 10.39 11.89 6.80
N LYS A 79 11.37 12.80 6.93
CA LYS A 79 11.12 14.23 7.20
C LYS A 79 10.34 14.89 6.07
N LEU A 80 10.64 14.54 4.85
CA LEU A 80 9.92 15.04 3.67
C LEU A 80 8.49 14.50 3.66
N LEU A 81 8.30 13.20 3.91
CA LEU A 81 6.97 12.59 4.05
C LEU A 81 6.13 13.31 5.10
N LEU A 82 6.67 13.52 6.31
CA LEU A 82 5.97 14.25 7.36
C LEU A 82 5.55 15.67 6.94
N ARG A 83 6.37 16.37 6.16
CA ARG A 83 6.01 17.70 5.64
C ARG A 83 4.84 17.62 4.66
N TYR A 84 4.85 16.64 3.75
CA TYR A 84 3.73 16.42 2.84
C TYR A 84 2.46 16.07 3.60
N LEU A 85 2.51 15.14 4.54
CA LEU A 85 1.35 14.73 5.33
C LEU A 85 0.75 15.91 6.12
N LYS A 86 1.59 16.73 6.76
CA LYS A 86 1.14 17.95 7.44
C LYS A 86 0.54 18.98 6.49
N GLY A 87 1.13 19.15 5.32
CA GLY A 87 0.59 20.04 4.28
C GLY A 87 -0.77 19.58 3.76
N ILE A 88 -0.93 18.27 3.53
CA ILE A 88 -2.22 17.67 3.13
C ILE A 88 -3.26 17.89 4.23
N GLN A 89 -2.93 17.56 5.48
CA GLN A 89 -3.86 17.77 6.60
C GLN A 89 -4.31 19.24 6.74
N GLN A 90 -3.41 20.19 6.48
CA GLN A 90 -3.75 21.62 6.55
C GLN A 90 -4.64 22.07 5.40
N SER A 91 -4.45 21.54 4.20
CA SER A 91 -5.19 21.95 3.00
C SER A 91 -6.46 21.13 2.77
N GLN A 92 -6.48 19.86 3.18
CA GLN A 92 -7.56 18.91 2.96
C GLN A 92 -7.70 17.99 4.19
N PRO A 93 -8.19 18.52 5.31
CA PRO A 93 -8.25 17.79 6.58
C PRO A 93 -9.18 16.57 6.58
N GLU A 94 -10.09 16.49 5.60
CA GLU A 94 -11.04 15.38 5.42
C GLU A 94 -10.40 14.15 4.76
N LEU A 95 -9.24 14.29 4.10
CA LEU A 95 -8.58 13.16 3.44
C LEU A 95 -8.05 12.16 4.47
N ARG A 96 -8.37 10.91 4.25
CA ARG A 96 -7.90 9.77 5.05
C ARG A 96 -6.75 9.06 4.34
N ILE A 97 -5.70 8.83 5.06
CA ILE A 97 -4.45 8.31 4.50
C ILE A 97 -4.03 7.07 5.28
N VAL A 98 -3.69 6.00 4.55
CA VAL A 98 -2.95 4.87 5.13
C VAL A 98 -1.48 5.02 4.81
N LEU A 99 -0.64 5.03 5.83
CA LEU A 99 0.81 4.91 5.67
C LEU A 99 1.23 3.45 5.91
N LEU A 100 1.53 2.75 4.82
CA LEU A 100 1.98 1.36 4.84
C LEU A 100 3.51 1.32 4.85
N VAL A 101 4.08 0.94 5.98
CA VAL A 101 5.52 0.76 6.18
C VAL A 101 5.87 -0.71 6.07
N LEU A 102 6.78 -1.05 5.15
CA LEU A 102 7.07 -2.44 4.83
C LEU A 102 7.99 -3.10 5.85
N GLU A 103 8.99 -2.37 6.34
CA GLU A 103 10.00 -2.88 7.27
C GLU A 103 9.96 -2.14 8.62
N GLY A 104 10.29 -2.88 9.67
CA GLY A 104 10.23 -2.36 11.05
C GLY A 104 8.91 -2.71 11.74
N HIS A 105 8.83 -2.41 13.02
CA HIS A 105 7.68 -2.66 13.88
C HIS A 105 7.14 -1.40 14.52
N HIS A 106 7.94 -0.36 14.54
CA HIS A 106 7.65 0.99 15.02
C HIS A 106 8.72 1.95 14.49
N GLY A 107 8.44 3.24 14.51
CA GLY A 107 9.36 4.32 14.14
C GLY A 107 9.46 5.39 15.22
N ASP A 108 10.60 6.07 15.24
CA ASP A 108 10.87 7.14 16.21
C ASP A 108 9.94 8.36 16.02
N TRP A 109 9.32 8.49 14.86
CA TRP A 109 8.49 9.64 14.49
C TRP A 109 7.01 9.30 14.32
N ASP A 110 6.57 8.11 14.74
CA ASP A 110 5.16 7.70 14.66
C ASP A 110 4.22 8.73 15.33
N TYR A 111 4.66 9.29 16.46
CA TYR A 111 3.91 10.31 17.20
C TYR A 111 3.82 11.67 16.50
N LEU A 112 4.55 11.88 15.41
CA LEU A 112 4.52 13.14 14.63
C LEU A 112 3.54 13.08 13.46
N LEU A 113 2.94 11.92 13.22
CA LEU A 113 1.96 11.75 12.16
C LEU A 113 0.68 12.54 12.46
N PRO A 114 0.04 13.13 11.45
CA PRO A 114 -1.27 13.73 11.58
C PRO A 114 -2.35 12.71 11.99
N ASP A 115 -3.41 13.17 12.66
CA ASP A 115 -4.54 12.32 13.07
C ASP A 115 -5.32 11.71 11.91
N SER A 116 -5.22 12.28 10.71
CA SER A 116 -5.82 11.75 9.47
C SER A 116 -5.03 10.60 8.84
N VAL A 117 -3.92 10.17 9.46
CA VAL A 117 -3.02 9.13 8.94
C VAL A 117 -3.05 7.91 9.82
N ASP A 118 -3.54 6.79 9.29
CA ASP A 118 -3.46 5.50 9.95
C ASP A 118 -2.17 4.78 9.54
N LEU A 119 -1.38 4.39 10.54
CA LEU A 119 -0.05 3.79 10.35
C LEU A 119 -0.12 2.28 10.46
N ILE A 120 0.33 1.60 9.42
CA ILE A 120 0.45 0.14 9.36
C ILE A 120 1.91 -0.26 9.13
N TYR A 121 2.50 -0.96 10.08
CA TYR A 121 3.76 -1.67 9.89
C TYR A 121 3.45 -3.10 9.42
N LEU A 122 3.74 -3.42 8.17
CA LEU A 122 3.39 -4.70 7.57
C LEU A 122 3.92 -5.90 8.39
N LYS A 123 5.13 -5.79 8.93
CA LYS A 123 5.75 -6.82 9.76
C LYS A 123 5.01 -7.13 11.07
N ASN A 124 4.17 -6.24 11.57
CA ASN A 124 3.36 -6.50 12.76
C ASN A 124 2.20 -7.46 12.49
N TYR A 125 1.83 -7.62 11.23
CA TYR A 125 0.68 -8.40 10.79
C TYR A 125 1.07 -9.68 10.06
N CYS A 126 2.20 -9.68 9.37
CA CYS A 126 2.71 -10.85 8.65
C CYS A 126 3.60 -11.70 9.57
N TYR A 127 3.19 -12.96 9.79
CA TYR A 127 3.94 -13.89 10.65
C TYR A 127 5.27 -14.38 10.06
N GLN A 128 5.43 -14.26 8.75
CA GLN A 128 6.62 -14.66 8.02
C GLN A 128 7.19 -13.47 7.22
N THR A 129 8.40 -13.65 6.72
CA THR A 129 8.94 -12.70 5.73
C THR A 129 7.99 -12.69 4.54
N TYR A 130 7.35 -11.56 4.28
CA TYR A 130 6.43 -11.43 3.16
C TYR A 130 7.18 -11.55 1.83
N SER A 131 6.59 -12.31 0.89
CA SER A 131 7.03 -12.33 -0.50
C SER A 131 6.45 -11.14 -1.26
N GLN A 132 7.02 -10.82 -2.42
CA GLN A 132 6.43 -9.83 -3.32
C GLN A 132 4.99 -10.19 -3.69
N GLN A 133 4.71 -11.47 -3.93
CA GLN A 133 3.36 -11.95 -4.23
C GLN A 133 2.38 -11.66 -3.10
N LEU A 134 2.77 -11.91 -1.84
CA LEU A 134 1.92 -11.59 -0.68
C LEU A 134 1.69 -10.08 -0.56
N TYR A 135 2.73 -9.27 -0.78
CA TYR A 135 2.61 -7.82 -0.78
C TYR A 135 1.62 -7.34 -1.84
N ASN A 136 1.74 -7.84 -3.08
CA ASN A 136 0.83 -7.50 -4.17
C ASN A 136 -0.62 -7.82 -3.80
N GLN A 137 -0.89 -9.01 -3.28
CA GLN A 137 -2.22 -9.44 -2.87
C GLN A 137 -2.81 -8.59 -1.71
N ILE A 138 -1.99 -8.21 -0.74
CA ILE A 138 -2.40 -7.31 0.33
C ILE A 138 -2.76 -5.93 -0.25
N LEU A 139 -1.92 -5.41 -1.11
CA LEU A 139 -2.10 -4.06 -1.66
C LEU A 139 -3.33 -3.98 -2.59
N GLU A 140 -3.52 -4.96 -3.48
CA GLU A 140 -4.73 -5.07 -4.31
C GLU A 140 -6.01 -5.08 -3.45
N ARG A 141 -6.02 -5.89 -2.40
CA ARG A 141 -7.19 -5.98 -1.51
C ARG A 141 -7.43 -4.69 -0.73
N LEU A 142 -6.39 -4.05 -0.21
CA LEU A 142 -6.52 -2.76 0.47
C LEU A 142 -7.10 -1.70 -0.47
N ILE A 143 -6.61 -1.65 -1.72
CA ILE A 143 -7.10 -0.71 -2.73
C ILE A 143 -8.60 -0.91 -2.98
N VAL A 144 -9.02 -2.13 -3.26
CA VAL A 144 -10.41 -2.43 -3.60
C VAL A 144 -11.35 -2.28 -2.40
N GLN A 145 -11.00 -2.88 -1.26
CA GLN A 145 -11.91 -2.95 -0.12
C GLN A 145 -12.03 -1.66 0.66
N HIS A 146 -10.99 -0.84 0.66
CA HIS A 146 -11.03 0.49 1.29
C HIS A 146 -11.22 1.63 0.28
N HIS A 147 -11.59 1.30 -0.98
CA HIS A 147 -11.90 2.29 -2.03
C HIS A 147 -10.80 3.34 -2.23
N ILE A 148 -9.55 2.92 -2.13
CA ILE A 148 -8.38 3.80 -2.23
C ILE A 148 -8.27 4.33 -3.65
N LYS A 149 -8.12 5.63 -3.81
CA LYS A 149 -8.05 6.32 -5.11
C LYS A 149 -6.63 6.56 -5.59
N ILE A 150 -5.70 6.70 -4.66
CA ILE A 150 -4.31 7.07 -4.95
C ILE A 150 -3.37 6.12 -4.23
N LEU A 151 -2.51 5.45 -5.00
CA LEU A 151 -1.34 4.76 -4.51
C LEU A 151 -0.12 5.68 -4.66
N TRP A 152 0.43 6.13 -3.54
CA TRP A 152 1.60 6.99 -3.56
C TRP A 152 2.85 6.19 -3.18
N ASN A 153 3.64 5.86 -4.17
CA ASN A 153 4.93 5.21 -3.99
C ASN A 153 5.97 6.21 -3.48
N PHE A 154 6.38 6.06 -2.23
CA PHE A 154 7.41 6.88 -1.61
C PHE A 154 8.79 6.22 -1.76
N ASN A 155 9.22 6.05 -3.01
CA ASN A 155 10.49 5.41 -3.42
C ASN A 155 10.66 3.99 -2.84
N CYS A 156 9.58 3.21 -2.85
CA CYS A 156 9.54 1.85 -2.35
C CYS A 156 9.67 0.85 -3.51
N ARG A 157 10.69 -0.01 -3.45
CA ARG A 157 10.97 -1.00 -4.50
C ARG A 157 9.82 -1.96 -4.73
N GLU A 158 9.25 -2.45 -3.66
CA GLU A 158 8.16 -3.42 -3.69
C GLU A 158 6.93 -2.87 -4.42
N THR A 159 6.72 -1.55 -4.30
CA THR A 159 5.64 -0.85 -5.02
C THR A 159 5.96 -0.64 -6.49
N TYR A 160 7.21 -0.43 -6.88
CA TYR A 160 7.59 -0.44 -8.30
C TYR A 160 7.30 -1.80 -8.94
N ILE A 161 7.69 -2.89 -8.25
CA ILE A 161 7.43 -4.26 -8.72
C ILE A 161 5.92 -4.55 -8.77
N PHE A 162 5.15 -4.07 -7.78
CA PHE A 162 3.69 -4.15 -7.82
C PHE A 162 3.11 -3.45 -9.04
N THR A 163 3.57 -2.23 -9.34
CA THR A 163 3.11 -1.45 -10.50
C THR A 163 3.41 -2.19 -11.81
N GLU A 164 4.57 -2.81 -11.93
CA GLU A 164 4.94 -3.62 -13.10
C GLU A 164 4.07 -4.88 -13.23
N GLN A 165 3.93 -5.64 -12.14
CA GLN A 165 3.25 -6.94 -12.19
C GLN A 165 1.72 -6.84 -12.22
N CYS A 166 1.15 -5.76 -11.71
CA CYS A 166 -0.29 -5.53 -11.61
C CYS A 166 -0.76 -4.34 -12.47
N ALA A 167 -0.07 -4.05 -13.57
CA ALA A 167 -0.32 -2.86 -14.40
C ALA A 167 -1.78 -2.76 -14.88
N ASP A 168 -2.40 -3.85 -15.31
CA ASP A 168 -3.79 -3.86 -15.78
C ASP A 168 -4.75 -3.52 -14.62
N PHE A 169 -4.56 -4.12 -13.46
CA PHE A 169 -5.33 -3.79 -12.26
C PHE A 169 -5.21 -2.31 -11.88
N ILE A 170 -3.99 -1.78 -11.94
CA ILE A 170 -3.70 -0.38 -11.59
C ILE A 170 -4.42 0.57 -12.54
N ARG A 171 -4.30 0.38 -13.86
CA ARG A 171 -4.92 1.25 -14.86
C ARG A 171 -6.44 1.35 -14.73
N GLU A 172 -7.07 0.28 -14.24
CA GLU A 172 -8.52 0.22 -14.07
C GLU A 172 -9.01 0.78 -12.74
N ASN A 173 -8.19 0.76 -11.69
CA ASN A 173 -8.69 0.93 -10.33
C ASN A 173 -8.10 2.13 -9.58
N ILE A 174 -6.88 2.61 -9.92
CA ILE A 174 -6.19 3.55 -9.05
C ILE A 174 -5.23 4.49 -9.80
N GLU A 175 -5.08 5.71 -9.33
CA GLU A 175 -3.99 6.60 -9.75
C GLU A 175 -2.70 6.24 -9.00
N VAL A 176 -1.57 6.17 -9.72
CA VAL A 176 -0.26 5.96 -9.09
C VAL A 176 0.56 7.24 -9.11
N TRP A 177 1.00 7.65 -7.94
CA TRP A 177 1.91 8.77 -7.78
C TRP A 177 3.27 8.26 -7.29
N GLY A 178 4.35 8.78 -7.84
CA GLY A 178 5.71 8.44 -7.43
C GLY A 178 6.40 9.63 -6.80
N LEU A 179 6.94 9.49 -5.60
CA LEU A 179 7.99 10.37 -5.13
C LEU A 179 9.33 9.73 -5.45
N ILE A 180 10.11 10.40 -6.27
CA ILE A 180 11.33 9.88 -6.84
C ILE A 180 12.47 10.82 -6.51
N PHE A 181 13.54 10.26 -5.95
CA PHE A 181 14.77 10.98 -5.71
C PHE A 181 15.72 10.84 -6.90
N ALA A 182 16.61 11.81 -7.07
CA ALA A 182 17.64 11.78 -8.10
C ALA A 182 18.48 10.48 -8.04
N HIS A 183 19.03 10.10 -9.18
CA HIS A 183 19.93 8.98 -9.27
C HIS A 183 21.19 9.22 -8.40
N TRP A 184 21.71 8.16 -7.86
CA TRP A 184 22.99 8.18 -7.19
C TRP A 184 24.08 7.82 -8.19
N LEU A 185 25.24 8.46 -8.06
CA LEU A 185 26.40 8.12 -8.86
C LEU A 185 27.37 7.27 -8.02
N ARG A 186 27.83 6.17 -8.57
CA ARG A 186 28.88 5.38 -7.94
C ARG A 186 30.18 6.15 -7.99
N PRO A 187 30.89 6.34 -6.85
CA PRO A 187 32.08 7.15 -6.81
C PRO A 187 33.22 6.68 -7.78
N ASN A 188 33.25 5.37 -8.05
CA ASN A 188 34.37 4.77 -8.79
C ASN A 188 34.20 4.84 -10.32
N ASN A 189 33.01 4.91 -10.84
CA ASN A 189 32.75 4.82 -12.28
C ASN A 189 31.68 5.78 -12.80
N LEU A 190 31.15 6.62 -11.92
CA LEU A 190 30.04 7.55 -12.21
C LEU A 190 28.78 6.87 -12.78
N GLN A 191 28.67 5.55 -12.59
CA GLN A 191 27.49 4.82 -13.03
C GLN A 191 26.30 5.21 -12.17
N GLU A 192 25.18 5.54 -12.81
CA GLU A 192 23.92 5.80 -12.13
C GLU A 192 23.37 4.53 -11.48
N PHE A 193 22.79 4.66 -10.31
CA PHE A 193 22.13 3.58 -9.61
C PHE A 193 21.04 4.11 -8.67
N GLY A 194 20.26 3.21 -8.11
CA GLY A 194 19.21 3.52 -7.14
C GLY A 194 17.84 3.09 -7.60
N MET A 195 16.88 3.13 -6.71
CA MET A 195 15.53 2.60 -6.92
C MET A 195 14.85 3.16 -8.17
N ALA A 196 14.95 4.47 -8.37
CA ALA A 196 14.35 5.12 -9.53
C ALA A 196 15.03 4.67 -10.84
N HIS A 197 16.36 4.65 -10.87
CA HIS A 197 17.11 4.23 -12.06
C HIS A 197 16.81 2.77 -12.45
N GLU A 198 16.74 1.89 -11.47
CA GLU A 198 16.57 0.46 -11.69
C GLU A 198 15.14 0.05 -12.05
N ASN A 199 14.13 0.77 -11.57
CA ASN A 199 12.72 0.33 -11.67
C ASN A 199 11.85 1.25 -12.50
N LEU A 200 12.04 2.57 -12.46
CA LEU A 200 11.15 3.54 -13.10
C LEU A 200 11.01 3.34 -14.61
N PRO A 201 12.06 3.01 -15.41
CA PRO A 201 11.92 2.82 -16.84
C PRO A 201 10.88 1.76 -17.24
N PHE A 202 10.63 0.79 -16.37
CA PHE A 202 9.66 -0.29 -16.64
C PHE A 202 8.21 0.09 -16.32
N VAL A 203 7.99 1.09 -15.47
CA VAL A 203 6.68 1.41 -14.91
C VAL A 203 6.26 2.87 -15.09
N ILE A 204 7.08 3.71 -15.70
CA ILE A 204 6.84 5.16 -15.82
C ILE A 204 5.50 5.48 -16.49
N GLN A 205 5.09 4.67 -17.46
CA GLN A 205 3.83 4.81 -18.18
C GLN A 205 2.59 4.57 -17.31
N ASP A 206 2.74 3.88 -16.19
CA ASP A 206 1.66 3.54 -15.26
C ASP A 206 1.57 4.55 -14.11
N TYR A 207 2.49 5.53 -14.06
CA TYR A 207 2.45 6.61 -13.09
C TYR A 207 1.66 7.81 -13.62
N THR A 208 0.61 8.17 -12.89
CA THR A 208 -0.20 9.36 -13.20
C THR A 208 0.54 10.65 -12.87
N LYS A 209 1.36 10.62 -11.81
CA LYS A 209 2.17 11.77 -11.38
C LYS A 209 3.52 11.33 -10.86
N ILE A 210 4.55 12.10 -11.23
CA ILE A 210 5.89 11.97 -10.70
C ILE A 210 6.26 13.25 -9.99
N ILE A 211 6.70 13.13 -8.75
CA ILE A 211 7.12 14.21 -7.87
C ILE A 211 8.59 14.00 -7.54
N SER A 212 9.40 15.03 -7.64
CA SER A 212 10.79 15.01 -7.21
C SER A 212 11.15 16.35 -6.55
N ASP A 213 12.07 16.29 -5.63
CA ASP A 213 12.70 17.45 -5.02
C ASP A 213 13.84 18.03 -5.88
N ASN A 214 14.12 17.42 -7.03
CA ASN A 214 15.21 17.78 -7.91
C ASN A 214 14.71 18.15 -9.33
N GLN A 215 14.70 19.45 -9.62
CA GLN A 215 14.25 19.95 -10.93
C GLN A 215 15.10 19.43 -12.10
N THR A 216 16.41 19.27 -11.91
CA THR A 216 17.32 18.72 -12.93
C THR A 216 16.93 17.29 -13.29
N PHE A 217 16.55 16.50 -12.29
CA PHE A 217 16.11 15.13 -12.49
C PHE A 217 14.74 15.06 -13.20
N ILE A 218 13.81 15.94 -12.85
CA ILE A 218 12.54 16.06 -13.59
C ILE A 218 12.79 16.40 -15.07
N ASN A 219 13.66 17.37 -15.34
CA ASN A 219 14.01 17.75 -16.71
C ASN A 219 14.65 16.58 -17.49
N TYR A 220 15.44 15.75 -16.82
CA TYR A 220 16.02 14.53 -17.40
C TYR A 220 14.96 13.49 -17.75
N LEU A 221 13.93 13.32 -16.93
CA LEU A 221 12.83 12.39 -17.20
C LEU A 221 11.89 12.85 -18.33
N CYS A 222 11.84 14.14 -18.61
CA CYS A 222 10.96 14.72 -19.63
C CYS A 222 11.59 14.79 -21.02
N ASN A 223 12.88 14.47 -21.18
CA ASN A 223 13.62 14.42 -22.45
C ASN A 223 13.81 12.99 -22.93
#